data_e17583fdce0a2ec31ff33505531ad0af
#
_entry.id   e17583fdce0a2ec31ff33505531ad0af
#
_cell.length_a   1.000
_cell.length_b   1.000
_cell.length_c   1.000
_cell.angle_alpha   90.00
_cell.angle_beta   90.00
_cell.angle_gamma   90.00
#
_symmetry.space_group_name_H-M   'P 1'
#
loop_
_entity.id
_entity.type
_entity.pdbx_description
1 polymer ?
#
loop_
_entity_poly.entity_id
_entity_poly.type
_entity_poly.pdbx_seq_one_letter_code
_entity_poly.pdbx_strand_id
1 'polypeptide(L)'
;MKPITFRLAFALALALAAALWPLTPTAFAATAAEADASAATATTAGAAPDTRPDIVKRGEYLARAGDCIACHTAPRGKMFGGGLAMDTPFGTLYSPNISPDAQYGIGAWSADAFFHMMRTGRTPDGKLLYPAMPIAQYTKVTREDSDAIFAYLQSVPPVREASRPQALKFPFNQRKLLLGWRTLYFREGEYQPDPTRSVEWNRGAYLVEGLGHCTLCHTKINLLGGSSQRDQFAGGLIPVQNWYAPSLTSDKDGGLGDWSVKDIVDLLQAGISDRGAVYGPMAEVTYHSLQYMSDADIRAMAAYLKTLPDNDPGRKAGPSAPTHTRVFELGGQIYAGKCALCHGQNGEGQVQHYPPLARNQSIEMNSAVNPIRIVLNGGFPPGTQRNPEPYGMPPFGQELSDTDAAAVVTYIRTAWGNHGSPVTEREVNELRKAPLH
;
A
#
# COMPACT_ATOMS: atom_id res chain seq x y z
N MET A 1 48.60 -9.09 6.54
CA MET A 1 48.37 -10.55 6.68
C MET A 1 47.42 -10.98 5.57
N LYS A 2 47.78 -12.04 4.85
CA LYS A 2 47.24 -12.43 3.54
C LYS A 2 45.81 -12.99 3.60
N PRO A 3 44.96 -12.84 2.53
CA PRO A 3 43.64 -13.45 2.44
C PRO A 3 43.71 -14.91 2.00
N ILE A 4 42.85 -15.76 2.56
CA ILE A 4 42.69 -17.16 2.18
C ILE A 4 41.53 -17.27 1.19
N THR A 5 41.88 -17.64 -0.04
CA THR A 5 40.98 -18.03 -1.12
C THR A 5 40.54 -19.48 -0.96
N PHE A 6 39.23 -19.76 -1.04
CA PHE A 6 38.73 -21.12 -1.28
C PHE A 6 37.96 -21.15 -2.63
N ARG A 7 38.62 -21.80 -3.61
CA ARG A 7 37.99 -22.24 -4.87
C ARG A 7 37.63 -23.70 -4.69
N LEU A 8 36.40 -24.08 -5.02
CA LEU A 8 36.08 -25.45 -5.43
C LEU A 8 35.14 -25.42 -6.64
N ALA A 9 35.68 -25.98 -7.69
CA ALA A 9 35.05 -26.26 -8.97
C ALA A 9 34.18 -27.53 -8.88
N PHE A 10 33.05 -27.56 -9.54
CA PHE A 10 32.43 -28.80 -10.03
C PHE A 10 31.92 -28.55 -11.45
N ALA A 11 32.47 -29.37 -12.34
CA ALA A 11 32.23 -29.34 -13.78
C ALA A 11 31.34 -30.54 -14.17
N LEU A 12 30.65 -30.35 -15.31
CA LEU A 12 30.11 -31.29 -16.30
C LEU A 12 28.85 -32.12 -15.95
N ALA A 13 27.83 -31.95 -16.77
CA ALA A 13 27.46 -32.91 -17.82
C ALA A 13 26.42 -32.33 -18.79
N LEU A 14 26.79 -32.29 -20.09
CA LEU A 14 25.93 -32.05 -21.27
C LEU A 14 24.94 -33.20 -21.49
N ALA A 15 23.73 -32.89 -21.96
CA ALA A 15 23.01 -33.73 -22.93
C ALA A 15 22.11 -32.84 -23.81
N LEU A 16 22.46 -32.79 -25.09
CA LEU A 16 21.63 -32.28 -26.21
C LEU A 16 20.41 -33.16 -26.43
N ALA A 17 19.25 -32.55 -26.66
CA ALA A 17 18.20 -33.13 -27.50
C ALA A 17 17.50 -31.99 -28.26
N ALA A 18 17.84 -31.86 -29.53
CA ALA A 18 17.14 -31.03 -30.51
C ALA A 18 15.92 -31.82 -31.00
N ALA A 19 14.72 -31.27 -30.88
CA ALA A 19 13.53 -31.73 -31.60
C ALA A 19 12.98 -30.57 -32.42
N LEU A 20 13.13 -30.71 -33.73
CA LEU A 20 12.57 -29.87 -34.80
C LEU A 20 11.04 -30.03 -34.80
N TRP A 21 10.30 -28.94 -34.71
CA TRP A 21 8.88 -28.91 -35.03
C TRP A 21 8.62 -27.84 -36.11
N PRO A 22 7.84 -28.19 -37.17
CA PRO A 22 7.62 -27.30 -38.29
C PRO A 22 6.62 -26.19 -37.97
N LEU A 23 6.95 -24.97 -38.36
CA LEU A 23 6.08 -23.79 -38.35
C LEU A 23 5.09 -23.89 -39.52
N THR A 24 3.79 -23.96 -39.21
CA THR A 24 2.74 -23.63 -40.19
C THR A 24 2.12 -22.27 -39.83
N PRO A 25 2.00 -21.35 -40.78
CA PRO A 25 1.32 -20.09 -40.54
C PRO A 25 -0.19 -20.26 -40.79
N THR A 26 -1.02 -20.14 -39.76
CA THR A 26 -2.45 -19.92 -39.92
C THR A 26 -2.78 -18.45 -39.95
N ALA A 27 -3.21 -17.96 -41.11
CA ALA A 27 -3.77 -16.63 -41.29
C ALA A 27 -5.14 -16.56 -40.59
N PHE A 28 -5.28 -15.66 -39.59
CA PHE A 28 -6.59 -15.29 -39.06
C PHE A 28 -7.11 -14.08 -39.84
N ALA A 29 -8.17 -14.31 -40.61
CA ALA A 29 -8.99 -13.25 -41.20
C ALA A 29 -9.82 -12.58 -40.08
N ALA A 30 -9.62 -11.29 -39.87
CA ALA A 30 -10.45 -10.48 -39.02
C ALA A 30 -11.72 -10.10 -39.78
N THR A 31 -12.87 -10.64 -39.38
CA THR A 31 -14.18 -10.12 -39.77
C THR A 31 -14.56 -8.97 -38.81
N ALA A 32 -14.64 -7.76 -39.35
CA ALA A 32 -15.23 -6.62 -38.65
C ALA A 32 -16.74 -6.88 -38.52
N ALA A 33 -17.21 -6.99 -37.27
CA ALA A 33 -18.63 -6.92 -36.97
C ALA A 33 -18.92 -5.49 -36.51
N GLU A 34 -19.73 -4.77 -37.30
CA GLU A 34 -20.32 -3.49 -36.92
C GLU A 34 -21.24 -3.71 -35.71
N ALA A 35 -20.89 -3.11 -34.57
CA ALA A 35 -21.76 -3.08 -33.41
C ALA A 35 -22.63 -1.82 -33.46
N ASP A 36 -23.89 -2.03 -33.66
CA ASP A 36 -24.98 -1.05 -33.63
C ASP A 36 -25.05 -0.41 -32.24
N ALA A 37 -24.80 0.90 -32.16
CA ALA A 37 -24.85 1.68 -30.94
C ALA A 37 -26.31 2.03 -30.61
N SER A 38 -26.99 1.10 -29.94
CA SER A 38 -28.25 1.39 -29.27
C SER A 38 -27.95 2.06 -27.93
N ALA A 39 -28.18 3.39 -27.84
CA ALA A 39 -28.14 4.16 -26.61
C ALA A 39 -29.25 3.68 -25.65
N ALA A 40 -28.91 2.74 -24.80
CA ALA A 40 -29.72 2.39 -23.64
C ALA A 40 -29.58 3.48 -22.58
N THR A 41 -30.59 4.31 -22.42
CA THR A 41 -30.83 5.18 -21.28
C THR A 41 -30.78 4.31 -20.01
N ALA A 42 -29.69 4.37 -19.28
CA ALA A 42 -29.57 3.74 -17.96
C ALA A 42 -30.46 4.51 -16.98
N THR A 43 -31.68 4.03 -16.85
CA THR A 43 -32.56 4.38 -15.71
C THR A 43 -31.81 3.89 -14.46
N THR A 44 -31.44 4.79 -13.57
CA THR A 44 -30.92 4.46 -12.22
C THR A 44 -32.04 3.73 -11.48
N ALA A 45 -32.09 2.41 -11.64
CA ALA A 45 -32.88 1.55 -10.78
C ALA A 45 -32.33 1.75 -9.36
N GLY A 46 -33.10 2.36 -8.47
CA GLY A 46 -32.78 2.47 -7.07
C GLY A 46 -32.44 1.08 -6.53
N ALA A 47 -31.26 0.93 -5.94
CA ALA A 47 -30.85 -0.32 -5.34
C ALA A 47 -31.93 -0.77 -4.36
N ALA A 48 -32.30 -2.06 -4.45
CA ALA A 48 -33.25 -2.63 -3.50
C ALA A 48 -32.74 -2.43 -2.06
N PRO A 49 -33.64 -2.17 -1.08
CA PRO A 49 -33.21 -1.93 0.30
C PRO A 49 -32.43 -3.14 0.83
N ASP A 50 -31.29 -2.87 1.43
CA ASP A 50 -30.46 -3.90 2.04
C ASP A 50 -31.16 -4.43 3.30
N THR A 51 -31.60 -5.68 3.24
CA THR A 51 -32.36 -6.35 4.32
C THR A 51 -31.48 -7.11 5.31
N ARG A 52 -30.15 -7.08 5.15
CA ARG A 52 -29.25 -7.74 6.08
C ARG A 52 -29.39 -7.13 7.51
N PRO A 53 -29.18 -7.94 8.56
CA PRO A 53 -29.15 -7.43 9.94
C PRO A 53 -28.13 -6.27 10.11
N ASP A 54 -28.45 -5.31 10.97
CA ASP A 54 -27.60 -4.13 11.16
C ASP A 54 -26.17 -4.50 11.63
N ILE A 55 -26.02 -5.54 12.45
CA ILE A 55 -24.70 -6.04 12.86
C ILE A 55 -23.87 -6.53 11.66
N VAL A 56 -24.49 -7.13 10.64
CA VAL A 56 -23.80 -7.59 9.42
C VAL A 56 -23.39 -6.41 8.56
N LYS A 57 -24.24 -5.39 8.40
CA LYS A 57 -23.91 -4.15 7.69
C LYS A 57 -22.76 -3.41 8.35
N ARG A 58 -22.84 -3.28 9.68
CA ARG A 58 -21.74 -2.70 10.48
C ARG A 58 -20.46 -3.51 10.30
N GLY A 59 -20.53 -4.83 10.33
CA GLY A 59 -19.41 -5.72 10.15
C GLY A 59 -18.76 -5.61 8.76
N GLU A 60 -19.57 -5.47 7.70
CA GLU A 60 -19.06 -5.19 6.35
C GLU A 60 -18.30 -3.87 6.33
N TYR A 61 -18.88 -2.81 6.87
CA TYR A 61 -18.24 -1.51 6.96
C TYR A 61 -16.88 -1.56 7.67
N LEU A 62 -16.83 -2.24 8.82
CA LEU A 62 -15.61 -2.40 9.61
C LEU A 62 -14.58 -3.31 8.93
N ALA A 63 -15.01 -4.38 8.28
CA ALA A 63 -14.12 -5.26 7.51
C ALA A 63 -13.51 -4.54 6.30
N ARG A 64 -14.25 -3.59 5.67
CA ARG A 64 -13.72 -2.68 4.66
C ARG A 64 -12.74 -1.68 5.26
N ALA A 65 -13.08 -1.05 6.40
CA ALA A 65 -12.19 -0.13 7.10
C ALA A 65 -10.87 -0.82 7.52
N GLY A 66 -10.93 -2.11 7.87
CA GLY A 66 -9.76 -2.94 8.19
C GLY A 66 -9.08 -3.55 6.96
N ASP A 67 -9.56 -3.26 5.75
CA ASP A 67 -9.01 -3.76 4.47
C ASP A 67 -8.77 -5.29 4.43
N CYS A 68 -9.64 -6.04 5.09
CA CYS A 68 -9.49 -7.50 5.24
C CYS A 68 -9.43 -8.20 3.88
N ILE A 69 -10.20 -7.69 2.89
CA ILE A 69 -10.29 -8.26 1.55
C ILE A 69 -8.98 -8.21 0.78
N ALA A 70 -8.19 -7.13 0.93
CA ALA A 70 -6.95 -6.94 0.20
C ALA A 70 -5.92 -8.03 0.51
N CYS A 71 -5.85 -8.45 1.79
CA CYS A 71 -4.95 -9.53 2.19
C CYS A 71 -5.59 -10.92 2.05
N HIS A 72 -6.87 -11.07 2.37
CA HIS A 72 -7.52 -12.37 2.43
C HIS A 72 -8.22 -12.80 1.14
N THR A 73 -7.88 -12.14 0.01
CA THR A 73 -8.33 -12.54 -1.33
C THR A 73 -7.14 -12.51 -2.29
N ALA A 74 -6.76 -13.66 -2.83
CA ALA A 74 -5.70 -13.73 -3.84
C ALA A 74 -6.16 -13.07 -5.15
N PRO A 75 -5.26 -12.57 -6.01
CA PRO A 75 -5.61 -12.11 -7.35
C PRO A 75 -6.40 -13.18 -8.11
N ARG A 76 -7.58 -12.81 -8.62
CA ARG A 76 -8.54 -13.74 -9.26
C ARG A 76 -9.06 -14.86 -8.35
N GLY A 77 -8.78 -14.80 -7.05
CA GLY A 77 -9.30 -15.74 -6.06
C GLY A 77 -10.73 -15.41 -5.64
N LYS A 78 -11.32 -16.31 -4.84
CA LYS A 78 -12.64 -16.09 -4.23
C LYS A 78 -12.49 -15.17 -3.02
N MET A 79 -13.45 -14.28 -2.83
CA MET A 79 -13.47 -13.32 -1.72
C MET A 79 -13.30 -14.05 -0.37
N PHE A 80 -12.35 -13.59 0.42
CA PHE A 80 -11.95 -14.15 1.72
C PHE A 80 -11.44 -15.61 1.69
N GLY A 81 -11.19 -16.18 0.51
CA GLY A 81 -10.61 -17.52 0.37
C GLY A 81 -9.11 -17.58 0.71
N GLY A 82 -8.46 -16.48 0.96
CA GLY A 82 -7.03 -16.41 1.25
C GLY A 82 -6.16 -16.65 0.02
N GLY A 83 -4.93 -17.11 0.27
CA GLY A 83 -4.00 -17.53 -0.78
C GLY A 83 -3.13 -16.41 -1.36
N LEU A 84 -3.28 -15.15 -0.91
CA LEU A 84 -2.38 -14.07 -1.31
C LEU A 84 -0.96 -14.39 -0.84
N ALA A 85 -0.02 -14.38 -1.78
CA ALA A 85 1.40 -14.52 -1.49
C ALA A 85 1.97 -13.17 -1.07
N MET A 86 2.55 -13.11 0.11
CA MET A 86 3.23 -11.94 0.65
C MET A 86 4.71 -12.28 0.81
N ASP A 87 5.53 -11.84 -0.12
CA ASP A 87 6.96 -12.03 -0.04
C ASP A 87 7.56 -11.18 1.06
N THR A 88 8.51 -11.74 1.77
CA THR A 88 9.26 -11.08 2.85
C THR A 88 10.74 -11.45 2.74
N PRO A 89 11.65 -10.72 3.38
CA PRO A 89 13.06 -11.14 3.47
C PRO A 89 13.24 -12.52 4.10
N PHE A 90 12.24 -13.01 4.84
CA PHE A 90 12.24 -14.26 5.58
C PHE A 90 11.63 -15.44 4.81
N GLY A 91 11.08 -15.20 3.62
CA GLY A 91 10.34 -16.13 2.78
C GLY A 91 8.92 -15.66 2.54
N THR A 92 8.10 -16.49 1.89
CA THR A 92 6.73 -16.14 1.50
C THR A 92 5.72 -16.57 2.56
N LEU A 93 4.87 -15.63 2.97
CA LEU A 93 3.68 -15.88 3.76
C LEU A 93 2.46 -15.97 2.85
N TYR A 94 1.52 -16.83 3.19
CA TYR A 94 0.24 -16.92 2.49
C TYR A 94 -0.89 -16.56 3.45
N SER A 95 -1.79 -15.67 3.00
CA SER A 95 -2.97 -15.33 3.77
C SER A 95 -3.90 -16.53 3.92
N PRO A 96 -4.49 -16.76 5.12
CA PRO A 96 -5.41 -17.87 5.30
C PRO A 96 -6.79 -17.57 4.73
N ASN A 97 -7.56 -18.62 4.47
CA ASN A 97 -8.98 -18.57 4.22
C ASN A 97 -9.71 -18.13 5.49
N ILE A 98 -10.46 -17.02 5.43
CA ILE A 98 -11.30 -16.50 6.50
C ILE A 98 -12.79 -16.48 6.15
N SER A 99 -13.17 -17.18 5.08
CA SER A 99 -14.59 -17.41 4.75
C SER A 99 -15.28 -18.33 5.78
N PRO A 100 -16.61 -18.39 5.81
CA PRO A 100 -17.35 -19.23 6.76
C PRO A 100 -17.38 -20.73 6.40
N ASP A 101 -16.37 -21.24 5.70
CA ASP A 101 -16.20 -22.67 5.53
C ASP A 101 -15.76 -23.32 6.85
N ALA A 102 -16.49 -24.34 7.30
CA ALA A 102 -16.24 -24.96 8.58
C ALA A 102 -14.94 -25.79 8.64
N GLN A 103 -14.44 -26.25 7.49
CA GLN A 103 -13.24 -27.10 7.41
C GLN A 103 -11.98 -26.29 7.12
N TYR A 104 -12.05 -25.32 6.22
CA TYR A 104 -10.89 -24.62 5.67
C TYR A 104 -10.84 -23.14 6.03
N GLY A 105 -11.94 -22.57 6.52
CA GLY A 105 -12.09 -21.18 6.92
C GLY A 105 -12.29 -21.02 8.43
N ILE A 106 -13.09 -20.01 8.79
CA ILE A 106 -13.43 -19.69 10.19
C ILE A 106 -14.89 -20.04 10.55
N GLY A 107 -15.58 -20.83 9.71
CA GLY A 107 -16.99 -21.18 9.91
C GLY A 107 -17.27 -21.95 11.20
N ALA A 108 -16.30 -22.71 11.71
CA ALA A 108 -16.42 -23.43 12.98
C ALA A 108 -15.99 -22.62 14.21
N TRP A 109 -15.57 -21.35 14.05
CA TRP A 109 -15.15 -20.51 15.17
C TRP A 109 -16.36 -19.89 15.86
N SER A 110 -16.21 -19.57 17.15
CA SER A 110 -17.14 -18.69 17.85
C SER A 110 -16.69 -17.23 17.76
N ALA A 111 -17.60 -16.28 18.05
CA ALA A 111 -17.27 -14.87 18.17
C ALA A 111 -16.18 -14.64 19.23
N ASP A 112 -16.20 -15.38 20.34
CA ASP A 112 -15.16 -15.32 21.37
C ASP A 112 -13.80 -15.78 20.85
N ALA A 113 -13.76 -16.84 20.04
CA ALA A 113 -12.52 -17.32 19.45
C ALA A 113 -11.94 -16.32 18.44
N PHE A 114 -12.80 -15.69 17.64
CA PHE A 114 -12.40 -14.65 16.69
C PHE A 114 -11.88 -13.40 17.43
N PHE A 115 -12.62 -12.91 18.43
CA PHE A 115 -12.18 -11.79 19.27
C PHE A 115 -10.84 -12.08 19.97
N HIS A 116 -10.71 -13.28 20.56
CA HIS A 116 -9.47 -13.68 21.21
C HIS A 116 -8.29 -13.67 20.22
N MET A 117 -8.51 -14.12 18.97
CA MET A 117 -7.48 -14.06 17.92
C MET A 117 -7.12 -12.62 17.56
N MET A 118 -8.10 -11.73 17.37
CA MET A 118 -7.85 -10.30 17.10
C MET A 118 -7.11 -9.63 18.26
N ARG A 119 -7.48 -9.93 19.49
CA ARG A 119 -6.89 -9.38 20.73
C ARG A 119 -5.47 -9.86 20.95
N THR A 120 -5.24 -11.16 20.86
CA THR A 120 -4.00 -11.78 21.31
C THR A 120 -3.07 -12.20 20.17
N GLY A 121 -3.53 -12.21 18.92
CA GLY A 121 -2.78 -12.79 17.80
C GLY A 121 -2.52 -14.30 17.93
N ARG A 122 -3.46 -15.03 18.60
CA ARG A 122 -3.44 -16.50 18.73
C ARG A 122 -4.71 -17.09 18.14
N THR A 123 -4.53 -18.10 17.30
CA THR A 123 -5.65 -18.87 16.77
C THR A 123 -6.26 -19.78 17.85
N PRO A 124 -7.49 -20.31 17.67
CA PRO A 124 -8.10 -21.22 18.66
C PRO A 124 -7.28 -22.49 18.94
N ASP A 125 -6.48 -22.95 17.99
CA ASP A 125 -5.55 -24.07 18.16
C ASP A 125 -4.20 -23.65 18.78
N GLY A 126 -4.10 -22.42 19.29
CA GLY A 126 -2.95 -21.88 20.04
C GLY A 126 -1.76 -21.42 19.18
N LYS A 127 -1.86 -21.44 17.84
CA LYS A 127 -0.79 -20.98 16.96
C LYS A 127 -0.65 -19.46 17.02
N LEU A 128 0.59 -18.96 17.13
CA LEU A 128 0.89 -17.55 17.03
C LEU A 128 0.78 -17.07 15.57
N LEU A 129 0.14 -15.94 15.34
CA LEU A 129 0.11 -15.30 14.04
C LEU A 129 1.45 -14.65 13.71
N TYR A 130 1.84 -14.71 12.45
CA TYR A 130 2.96 -13.91 11.95
C TYR A 130 2.56 -12.43 11.86
N PRO A 131 3.48 -11.47 12.09
CA PRO A 131 3.16 -10.05 12.14
C PRO A 131 2.82 -9.41 10.78
N ALA A 132 2.73 -10.19 9.71
CA ALA A 132 2.06 -9.77 8.48
C ALA A 132 0.54 -9.55 8.71
N MET A 133 -0.08 -10.32 9.64
CA MET A 133 -1.34 -9.91 10.24
C MET A 133 -1.05 -8.77 11.21
N PRO A 134 -1.69 -7.60 11.10
CA PRO A 134 -1.38 -6.41 11.91
C PRO A 134 -1.89 -6.54 13.36
N ILE A 135 -1.40 -7.57 14.07
CA ILE A 135 -1.85 -7.90 15.43
C ILE A 135 -1.60 -6.76 16.42
N ALA A 136 -0.55 -5.96 16.23
CA ALA A 136 -0.23 -4.82 17.09
C ALA A 136 -1.24 -3.68 16.95
N GLN A 137 -1.96 -3.63 15.85
CA GLN A 137 -3.03 -2.67 15.59
C GLN A 137 -4.39 -3.29 15.94
N TYR A 138 -4.67 -4.49 15.45
CA TYR A 138 -5.97 -5.13 15.67
C TYR A 138 -6.27 -5.50 17.12
N THR A 139 -5.24 -5.62 17.97
CA THR A 139 -5.45 -5.74 19.42
C THR A 139 -6.25 -4.58 20.02
N LYS A 140 -6.28 -3.41 19.34
CA LYS A 140 -7.03 -2.22 19.75
C LYS A 140 -8.53 -2.28 19.43
N VAL A 141 -8.94 -3.20 18.54
CA VAL A 141 -10.34 -3.33 18.10
C VAL A 141 -11.22 -3.72 19.28
N THR A 142 -12.34 -3.04 19.46
CA THR A 142 -13.30 -3.32 20.54
C THR A 142 -13.97 -4.68 20.36
N ARG A 143 -14.50 -5.23 21.43
CA ARG A 143 -15.27 -6.48 21.38
C ARG A 143 -16.46 -6.36 20.43
N GLU A 144 -17.20 -5.27 20.54
CA GLU A 144 -18.39 -5.02 19.74
C GLU A 144 -18.09 -4.96 18.24
N ASP A 145 -16.99 -4.27 17.85
CA ASP A 145 -16.58 -4.18 16.45
C ASP A 145 -16.05 -5.51 15.92
N SER A 146 -15.32 -6.27 16.75
CA SER A 146 -14.89 -7.62 16.41
C SER A 146 -16.07 -8.58 16.16
N ASP A 147 -17.10 -8.52 17.01
CA ASP A 147 -18.31 -9.34 16.85
C ASP A 147 -19.06 -8.98 15.57
N ALA A 148 -19.14 -7.69 15.22
CA ALA A 148 -19.75 -7.25 13.99
C ALA A 148 -18.96 -7.74 12.75
N ILE A 149 -17.64 -7.60 12.75
CA ILE A 149 -16.77 -8.11 11.67
C ILE A 149 -16.97 -9.63 11.52
N PHE A 150 -16.98 -10.37 12.63
CA PHE A 150 -17.21 -11.81 12.61
C PHE A 150 -18.58 -12.16 12.03
N ALA A 151 -19.65 -11.47 12.43
CA ALA A 151 -20.99 -11.68 11.90
C ALA A 151 -21.03 -11.46 10.36
N TYR A 152 -20.34 -10.45 9.85
CA TYR A 152 -20.21 -10.24 8.42
C TYR A 152 -19.45 -11.39 7.73
N LEU A 153 -18.28 -11.79 8.26
CA LEU A 153 -17.51 -12.89 7.71
C LEU A 153 -18.27 -14.22 7.73
N GLN A 154 -19.19 -14.43 8.69
CA GLN A 154 -20.07 -15.59 8.71
C GLN A 154 -21.21 -15.49 7.68
N SER A 155 -21.50 -14.32 7.14
CA SER A 155 -22.59 -14.11 6.16
C SER A 155 -22.15 -14.19 4.69
N VAL A 156 -20.85 -14.18 4.41
CA VAL A 156 -20.33 -14.25 3.05
C VAL A 156 -20.33 -15.71 2.52
N PRO A 157 -20.24 -15.92 1.19
CA PRO A 157 -20.17 -17.28 0.64
C PRO A 157 -18.98 -18.08 1.16
N PRO A 158 -19.15 -19.33 1.60
CA PRO A 158 -18.05 -20.18 2.04
C PRO A 158 -17.14 -20.57 0.88
N VAL A 159 -15.83 -20.59 1.11
CA VAL A 159 -14.80 -21.01 0.14
C VAL A 159 -14.18 -22.32 0.61
N ARG A 160 -14.48 -23.41 -0.05
CA ARG A 160 -13.98 -24.74 0.30
C ARG A 160 -12.60 -25.02 -0.29
N GLU A 161 -11.62 -24.18 0.09
CA GLU A 161 -10.24 -24.27 -0.36
C GLU A 161 -9.30 -24.18 0.84
N ALA A 162 -8.36 -25.15 0.93
CA ALA A 162 -7.39 -25.18 2.02
C ALA A 162 -6.39 -24.02 1.91
N SER A 163 -6.05 -23.40 3.03
CA SER A 163 -5.00 -22.39 3.09
C SER A 163 -3.65 -22.99 2.71
N ARG A 164 -2.86 -22.27 1.92
CA ARG A 164 -1.50 -22.71 1.55
C ARG A 164 -0.58 -22.70 2.79
N PRO A 165 0.29 -23.70 2.94
CA PRO A 165 1.32 -23.70 3.96
C PRO A 165 2.28 -22.50 3.81
N GLN A 166 2.76 -21.96 4.92
CA GLN A 166 3.73 -20.88 4.92
C GLN A 166 5.08 -21.38 4.37
N ALA A 167 5.71 -20.61 3.47
CA ALA A 167 6.99 -20.93 2.83
C ALA A 167 8.14 -20.08 3.40
N LEU A 168 8.25 -20.02 4.73
CA LEU A 168 9.30 -19.30 5.41
C LEU A 168 10.60 -20.13 5.51
N LYS A 169 11.72 -19.43 5.39
CA LYS A 169 13.06 -20.04 5.55
C LYS A 169 13.36 -20.32 7.02
N PHE A 170 14.17 -21.36 7.29
CA PHE A 170 14.72 -21.57 8.64
C PHE A 170 15.63 -20.38 9.03
N PRO A 171 15.55 -19.89 10.26
CA PRO A 171 14.75 -20.36 11.40
C PRO A 171 13.35 -19.72 11.52
N PHE A 172 12.94 -18.83 10.60
CA PHE A 172 11.69 -18.04 10.69
C PHE A 172 10.42 -18.88 10.54
N ASN A 173 10.51 -20.10 10.02
CA ASN A 173 9.42 -21.08 10.02
C ASN A 173 9.14 -21.67 11.42
N GLN A 174 9.97 -21.36 12.43
CA GLN A 174 9.77 -21.81 13.81
C GLN A 174 8.90 -20.81 14.58
N ARG A 175 7.58 -21.06 14.64
CA ARG A 175 6.61 -20.13 15.28
C ARG A 175 6.94 -19.79 16.74
N LYS A 176 7.67 -20.64 17.46
CA LYS A 176 8.10 -20.37 18.84
C LYS A 176 8.98 -19.12 18.95
N LEU A 177 9.73 -18.76 17.90
CA LEU A 177 10.54 -17.55 17.87
C LEU A 177 9.70 -16.27 17.89
N LEU A 178 8.44 -16.35 17.49
CA LEU A 178 7.52 -15.22 17.60
C LEU A 178 7.26 -14.79 19.06
N LEU A 179 7.51 -15.64 20.05
CA LEU A 179 7.41 -15.24 21.47
C LEU A 179 8.39 -14.11 21.79
N GLY A 180 9.64 -14.23 21.32
CA GLY A 180 10.65 -13.18 21.49
C GLY A 180 10.27 -11.89 20.74
N TRP A 181 9.81 -12.01 19.48
CA TRP A 181 9.33 -10.87 18.71
C TRP A 181 8.17 -10.16 19.42
N ARG A 182 7.19 -10.90 19.91
CA ARG A 182 6.02 -10.36 20.63
C ARG A 182 6.42 -9.61 21.90
N THR A 183 7.41 -10.12 22.63
CA THR A 183 7.92 -9.44 23.84
C THR A 183 8.47 -8.05 23.52
N LEU A 184 9.08 -7.88 22.34
CA LEU A 184 9.68 -6.62 21.90
C LEU A 184 8.68 -5.64 21.28
N TYR A 185 7.75 -6.15 20.45
CA TYR A 185 6.98 -5.31 19.53
C TYR A 185 5.46 -5.40 19.70
N PHE A 186 4.95 -6.32 20.50
CA PHE A 186 3.51 -6.47 20.72
C PHE A 186 3.13 -6.09 22.15
N ARG A 187 2.12 -5.24 22.25
CA ARG A 187 1.45 -4.91 23.51
C ARG A 187 -0.03 -5.16 23.32
N GLU A 188 -0.55 -6.12 24.06
CA GLU A 188 -1.98 -6.40 24.07
C GLU A 188 -2.74 -5.27 24.75
N GLY A 189 -3.87 -4.85 24.19
CA GLY A 189 -4.71 -3.83 24.81
C GLY A 189 -5.73 -3.24 23.84
N GLU A 190 -6.95 -3.05 24.34
CA GLU A 190 -8.02 -2.35 23.64
C GLU A 190 -7.72 -0.85 23.55
N TYR A 191 -8.21 -0.20 22.49
CA TYR A 191 -8.15 1.25 22.40
C TYR A 191 -8.86 1.88 23.60
N GLN A 192 -8.19 2.80 24.26
CA GLN A 192 -8.75 3.58 25.35
C GLN A 192 -8.93 5.02 24.87
N PRO A 193 -10.17 5.53 24.83
CA PRO A 193 -10.42 6.90 24.49
C PRO A 193 -9.71 7.89 25.45
N ASP A 194 -9.10 8.92 24.89
CA ASP A 194 -8.56 10.05 25.66
C ASP A 194 -9.73 10.97 26.08
N PRO A 195 -10.05 11.08 27.39
CA PRO A 195 -11.17 11.89 27.85
C PRO A 195 -10.94 13.40 27.68
N THR A 196 -9.72 13.82 27.37
CA THR A 196 -9.36 15.23 27.13
C THR A 196 -9.58 15.65 25.67
N ARG A 197 -9.87 14.69 24.80
CA ARG A 197 -10.07 14.90 23.36
C ARG A 197 -11.54 14.77 22.97
N SER A 198 -11.89 15.31 21.82
CA SER A 198 -13.25 15.19 21.28
C SER A 198 -13.60 13.75 20.90
N VAL A 199 -14.89 13.44 20.78
CA VAL A 199 -15.40 12.16 20.29
C VAL A 199 -14.88 11.90 18.86
N GLU A 200 -14.89 12.92 18.01
CA GLU A 200 -14.37 12.84 16.64
C GLU A 200 -12.88 12.47 16.63
N TRP A 201 -12.07 13.14 17.44
CA TRP A 201 -10.65 12.84 17.55
C TRP A 201 -10.39 11.40 18.00
N ASN A 202 -11.10 10.95 19.04
CA ASN A 202 -10.99 9.59 19.56
C ASN A 202 -11.42 8.55 18.51
N ARG A 203 -12.46 8.84 17.74
CA ARG A 203 -12.88 7.97 16.62
C ARG A 203 -11.80 7.90 15.54
N GLY A 204 -11.18 9.02 15.20
CA GLY A 204 -10.06 9.08 14.26
C GLY A 204 -8.85 8.28 14.74
N ALA A 205 -8.46 8.45 15.99
CA ALA A 205 -7.36 7.71 16.61
C ALA A 205 -7.63 6.19 16.60
N TYR A 206 -8.83 5.77 17.00
CA TYR A 206 -9.25 4.36 16.94
C TYR A 206 -9.13 3.76 15.54
N LEU A 207 -9.60 4.49 14.52
CA LEU A 207 -9.53 4.02 13.14
C LEU A 207 -8.09 3.97 12.62
N VAL A 208 -7.31 5.01 12.82
CA VAL A 208 -5.95 5.13 12.29
C VAL A 208 -4.97 4.17 12.98
N GLU A 209 -5.03 4.07 14.31
CA GLU A 209 -4.12 3.24 15.09
C GLU A 209 -4.56 1.78 15.23
N GLY A 210 -5.85 1.51 15.12
CA GLY A 210 -6.46 0.19 15.24
C GLY A 210 -6.80 -0.40 13.89
N LEU A 211 -8.07 -0.25 13.51
CA LEU A 211 -8.66 -1.00 12.39
C LEU A 211 -7.98 -0.67 11.04
N GLY A 212 -7.71 0.61 10.75
CA GLY A 212 -7.04 1.04 9.52
C GLY A 212 -5.54 0.76 9.49
N HIS A 213 -4.93 0.30 10.57
CA HIS A 213 -3.53 -0.13 10.71
C HIS A 213 -2.47 0.71 9.97
N CYS A 214 -2.67 2.03 9.88
CA CYS A 214 -1.83 2.94 9.10
C CYS A 214 -0.34 2.87 9.48
N THR A 215 -0.04 2.62 10.77
CA THR A 215 1.33 2.44 11.26
C THR A 215 2.05 1.23 10.65
N LEU A 216 1.34 0.27 10.05
CA LEU A 216 1.96 -0.90 9.42
C LEU A 216 2.90 -0.50 8.26
N CYS A 217 2.49 0.50 7.47
CA CYS A 217 3.27 1.01 6.34
C CYS A 217 3.94 2.35 6.66
N HIS A 218 3.23 3.26 7.36
CA HIS A 218 3.70 4.61 7.64
C HIS A 218 4.63 4.72 8.86
N THR A 219 5.28 3.62 9.23
CA THR A 219 6.31 3.58 10.27
C THR A 219 7.48 2.73 9.80
N LYS A 220 8.71 3.21 10.04
CA LYS A 220 9.91 2.48 9.63
C LYS A 220 9.97 1.10 10.28
N ILE A 221 10.14 0.08 9.44
CA ILE A 221 10.29 -1.32 9.86
C ILE A 221 11.78 -1.65 9.96
N ASN A 222 12.19 -2.27 11.06
CA ASN A 222 13.56 -2.70 11.27
C ASN A 222 13.82 -4.11 10.68
N LEU A 223 15.08 -4.57 10.78
CA LEU A 223 15.49 -5.88 10.24
C LEU A 223 14.79 -7.10 10.86
N LEU A 224 14.14 -6.94 12.02
CA LEU A 224 13.35 -7.99 12.66
C LEU A 224 11.86 -7.94 12.29
N GLY A 225 11.47 -7.04 11.38
CA GLY A 225 10.07 -6.87 10.98
C GLY A 225 9.21 -6.16 12.03
N GLY A 226 9.83 -5.47 12.99
CA GLY A 226 9.14 -4.68 14.00
C GLY A 226 9.34 -3.19 13.78
N SER A 227 8.49 -2.37 14.40
CA SER A 227 8.54 -0.91 14.35
C SER A 227 8.77 -0.30 15.73
N SER A 228 9.42 0.86 15.78
CA SER A 228 9.60 1.64 17.00
C SER A 228 8.39 2.53 17.27
N GLN A 229 7.94 2.60 18.51
CA GLN A 229 6.89 3.56 18.89
C GLN A 229 7.35 5.02 18.75
N ARG A 230 8.65 5.28 18.86
CA ARG A 230 9.22 6.64 18.70
C ARG A 230 9.03 7.16 17.28
N ASP A 231 9.14 6.27 16.29
CA ASP A 231 9.13 6.63 14.87
C ASP A 231 7.74 6.38 14.24
N GLN A 232 6.69 6.25 15.07
CA GLN A 232 5.33 6.03 14.55
C GLN A 232 4.91 7.17 13.63
N PHE A 233 4.34 6.78 12.49
CA PHE A 233 3.88 7.69 11.45
C PHE A 233 4.97 8.53 10.76
N ALA A 234 6.25 8.35 11.06
CA ALA A 234 7.35 9.09 10.42
C ALA A 234 7.68 8.61 9.00
N GLY A 235 6.88 7.69 8.46
CA GLY A 235 7.10 7.11 7.14
C GLY A 235 8.15 6.00 7.13
N GLY A 236 8.30 5.34 5.99
CA GLY A 236 9.28 4.28 5.85
C GLY A 236 9.21 3.52 4.53
N LEU A 237 10.30 2.83 4.20
CA LEU A 237 10.32 1.92 3.07
C LEU A 237 9.49 0.67 3.41
N ILE A 238 8.54 0.32 2.56
CA ILE A 238 7.79 -0.93 2.64
C ILE A 238 8.70 -2.03 2.08
N PRO A 239 9.18 -2.96 2.92
CA PRO A 239 10.10 -4.00 2.48
C PRO A 239 9.51 -4.84 1.34
N VAL A 240 10.37 -5.30 0.42
CA VAL A 240 10.05 -6.13 -0.75
C VAL A 240 9.25 -5.39 -1.82
N GLN A 241 8.24 -4.63 -1.46
CA GLN A 241 7.43 -3.86 -2.42
C GLN A 241 8.18 -2.66 -3.01
N ASN A 242 9.24 -2.21 -2.34
CA ASN A 242 10.06 -1.07 -2.77
C ASN A 242 9.25 0.21 -3.04
N TRP A 243 8.24 0.47 -2.20
CA TRP A 243 7.54 1.74 -2.10
C TRP A 243 7.86 2.41 -0.77
N TYR A 244 7.88 3.71 -0.76
CA TYR A 244 8.10 4.48 0.46
C TYR A 244 6.79 5.10 0.92
N ALA A 245 6.28 4.68 2.08
CA ALA A 245 5.12 5.31 2.70
C ALA A 245 5.53 6.66 3.31
N PRO A 246 4.90 7.79 2.92
CA PRO A 246 5.24 9.10 3.44
C PRO A 246 5.01 9.24 4.94
N SER A 247 5.62 10.25 5.57
CA SER A 247 5.29 10.65 6.93
C SER A 247 3.85 11.16 7.01
N LEU A 248 3.14 10.79 8.07
CA LEU A 248 1.82 11.31 8.41
C LEU A 248 1.87 12.29 9.60
N THR A 249 3.06 12.65 10.05
CA THR A 249 3.27 13.59 11.17
C THR A 249 2.99 15.03 10.76
N SER A 250 3.04 15.95 11.70
CA SER A 250 2.87 17.39 11.46
C SER A 250 4.08 18.08 10.86
N ASP A 251 5.11 17.35 10.43
CA ASP A 251 6.20 17.93 9.63
C ASP A 251 5.60 18.65 8.40
N LYS A 252 6.04 19.88 8.19
CA LYS A 252 5.50 20.74 7.13
C LYS A 252 5.98 20.35 5.73
N ASP A 253 7.19 19.86 5.64
CA ASP A 253 7.80 19.54 4.35
C ASP A 253 7.57 18.08 3.92
N GLY A 254 7.72 17.13 4.82
CA GLY A 254 7.61 15.69 4.54
C GLY A 254 6.38 15.00 5.11
N GLY A 255 5.59 15.72 5.93
CA GLY A 255 4.39 15.23 6.58
C GLY A 255 3.11 15.94 6.12
N LEU A 256 2.13 15.97 7.02
CA LEU A 256 0.81 16.56 6.77
C LEU A 256 0.65 17.97 7.38
N GLY A 257 1.76 18.60 7.84
CA GLY A 257 1.70 19.88 8.57
C GLY A 257 0.99 20.97 7.78
N ASP A 258 1.31 21.14 6.51
CA ASP A 258 0.74 22.16 5.63
C ASP A 258 -0.52 21.69 4.84
N TRP A 259 -0.98 20.46 5.08
CA TRP A 259 -2.19 19.94 4.46
C TRP A 259 -3.44 20.44 5.20
N SER A 260 -4.46 20.82 4.47
CA SER A 260 -5.79 21.04 5.06
C SER A 260 -6.48 19.70 5.38
N VAL A 261 -7.48 19.74 6.27
CA VAL A 261 -8.34 18.56 6.49
C VAL A 261 -9.00 18.11 5.19
N LYS A 262 -9.39 19.07 4.33
CA LYS A 262 -9.98 18.76 3.01
C LYS A 262 -8.99 17.98 2.13
N ASP A 263 -7.73 18.41 2.05
CA ASP A 263 -6.72 17.72 1.22
C ASP A 263 -6.54 16.26 1.66
N ILE A 264 -6.53 16.02 2.99
CA ILE A 264 -6.42 14.67 3.55
C ILE A 264 -7.66 13.85 3.23
N VAL A 265 -8.86 14.42 3.41
CA VAL A 265 -10.14 13.74 3.10
C VAL A 265 -10.21 13.37 1.62
N ASP A 266 -9.89 14.30 0.74
CA ASP A 266 -9.93 14.06 -0.71
C ASP A 266 -8.94 12.97 -1.12
N LEU A 267 -7.69 13.03 -0.60
CA LEU A 267 -6.69 12.01 -0.89
C LEU A 267 -7.13 10.62 -0.44
N LEU A 268 -7.70 10.51 0.78
CA LEU A 268 -8.10 9.22 1.33
C LEU A 268 -9.31 8.62 0.60
N GLN A 269 -10.30 9.42 0.20
CA GLN A 269 -11.53 8.93 -0.43
C GLN A 269 -11.49 8.91 -1.95
N ALA A 270 -10.92 9.95 -2.58
CA ALA A 270 -10.87 10.06 -4.03
C ALA A 270 -9.56 9.48 -4.63
N GLY A 271 -8.51 9.31 -3.81
CA GLY A 271 -7.18 8.94 -4.27
C GLY A 271 -6.40 10.09 -4.90
N ILE A 272 -6.97 11.29 -4.93
CA ILE A 272 -6.36 12.52 -5.44
C ILE A 272 -6.81 13.73 -4.63
N SER A 273 -5.92 14.69 -4.45
CA SER A 273 -6.18 15.99 -3.82
C SER A 273 -5.36 17.07 -4.52
N ASP A 274 -5.53 18.32 -4.10
CA ASP A 274 -4.72 19.45 -4.59
C ASP A 274 -3.24 19.35 -4.18
N ARG A 275 -2.87 18.39 -3.32
CA ARG A 275 -1.50 18.16 -2.83
C ARG A 275 -0.82 16.96 -3.44
N GLY A 276 -1.54 16.06 -4.10
CA GLY A 276 -0.98 14.86 -4.68
C GLY A 276 -2.01 13.78 -4.99
N ALA A 277 -1.52 12.61 -5.41
CA ALA A 277 -2.33 11.44 -5.68
C ALA A 277 -1.70 10.19 -5.06
N VAL A 278 -2.51 9.18 -4.77
CA VAL A 278 -2.04 7.88 -4.27
C VAL A 278 -1.68 6.95 -5.43
N TYR A 279 -0.61 6.21 -5.25
CA TYR A 279 -0.12 5.18 -6.19
C TYR A 279 0.38 3.96 -5.42
N GLY A 280 0.63 2.87 -6.15
CA GLY A 280 1.15 1.63 -5.58
C GLY A 280 0.27 1.11 -4.45
N PRO A 281 0.83 0.62 -3.34
CA PRO A 281 0.07 0.01 -2.26
C PRO A 281 -1.03 0.91 -1.67
N MET A 282 -0.81 2.24 -1.60
CA MET A 282 -1.82 3.16 -1.08
C MET A 282 -3.03 3.29 -2.02
N ALA A 283 -2.86 3.08 -3.32
CA ALA A 283 -3.96 3.02 -4.27
C ALA A 283 -4.90 1.83 -3.97
N GLU A 284 -4.34 0.68 -3.64
CA GLU A 284 -5.10 -0.52 -3.22
C GLU A 284 -5.88 -0.27 -1.94
N VAL A 285 -5.25 0.37 -0.92
CA VAL A 285 -5.92 0.72 0.34
C VAL A 285 -7.09 1.67 0.09
N THR A 286 -6.92 2.69 -0.75
CA THR A 286 -8.02 3.60 -1.10
C THR A 286 -9.12 2.86 -1.86
N TYR A 287 -8.76 2.00 -2.82
CA TYR A 287 -9.71 1.26 -3.64
C TYR A 287 -10.53 0.25 -2.85
N HIS A 288 -9.90 -0.56 -1.99
CA HIS A 288 -10.57 -1.64 -1.27
C HIS A 288 -11.22 -1.19 0.04
N SER A 289 -10.73 -0.11 0.65
CA SER A 289 -11.10 0.34 1.99
C SER A 289 -11.65 1.76 2.02
N LEU A 290 -10.79 2.77 1.89
CA LEU A 290 -11.07 4.14 2.33
C LEU A 290 -12.21 4.80 1.55
N GLN A 291 -12.40 4.50 0.26
CA GLN A 291 -13.50 5.04 -0.54
C GLN A 291 -14.90 4.64 -0.01
N TYR A 292 -15.00 3.57 0.76
CA TYR A 292 -16.27 3.08 1.33
C TYR A 292 -16.55 3.62 2.73
N MET A 293 -15.60 4.34 3.32
CA MET A 293 -15.78 4.91 4.65
C MET A 293 -16.65 6.16 4.60
N SER A 294 -17.40 6.37 5.68
CA SER A 294 -18.23 7.57 5.81
C SER A 294 -17.41 8.85 5.87
N ASP A 295 -17.99 9.95 5.42
CA ASP A 295 -17.37 11.27 5.51
C ASP A 295 -17.01 11.65 6.95
N ALA A 296 -17.83 11.23 7.91
CA ALA A 296 -17.57 11.47 9.33
C ALA A 296 -16.31 10.75 9.81
N ASP A 297 -16.14 9.46 9.46
CA ASP A 297 -15.00 8.67 9.87
C ASP A 297 -13.71 9.12 9.17
N ILE A 298 -13.76 9.47 7.89
CA ILE A 298 -12.58 10.00 7.18
C ILE A 298 -12.17 11.38 7.73
N ARG A 299 -13.14 12.26 8.06
CA ARG A 299 -12.82 13.54 8.74
C ARG A 299 -12.23 13.30 10.12
N ALA A 300 -12.76 12.36 10.87
CA ALA A 300 -12.22 11.97 12.17
C ALA A 300 -10.77 11.50 12.05
N MET A 301 -10.46 10.64 11.05
CA MET A 301 -9.09 10.24 10.76
C MET A 301 -8.20 11.43 10.43
N ALA A 302 -8.65 12.34 9.56
CA ALA A 302 -7.91 13.55 9.20
C ALA A 302 -7.68 14.47 10.43
N ALA A 303 -8.71 14.65 11.27
CA ALA A 303 -8.60 15.43 12.51
C ALA A 303 -7.55 14.85 13.47
N TYR A 304 -7.52 13.53 13.62
CA TYR A 304 -6.49 12.84 14.40
C TYR A 304 -5.09 13.03 13.79
N LEU A 305 -4.92 12.74 12.51
CA LEU A 305 -3.64 12.84 11.80
C LEU A 305 -3.03 14.24 11.91
N LYS A 306 -3.85 15.29 11.85
CA LYS A 306 -3.38 16.70 12.02
C LYS A 306 -2.82 17.01 13.41
N THR A 307 -3.04 16.15 14.39
CA THR A 307 -2.53 16.33 15.76
C THR A 307 -1.30 15.50 16.07
N LEU A 308 -0.86 14.66 15.13
CA LEU A 308 0.35 13.86 15.31
C LEU A 308 1.57 14.78 15.47
N PRO A 309 2.45 14.51 16.46
CA PRO A 309 3.63 15.33 16.66
C PRO A 309 4.59 15.23 15.47
N ASP A 310 5.42 16.23 15.28
CA ASP A 310 6.56 16.14 14.39
C ASP A 310 7.61 15.21 15.03
N ASN A 311 7.69 13.99 14.53
CA ASN A 311 8.60 12.95 15.01
C ASN A 311 9.74 12.69 14.01
N ASP A 312 9.90 13.50 12.96
CA ASP A 312 11.03 13.39 12.04
C ASP A 312 12.13 14.41 12.38
N PRO A 313 12.95 14.14 13.43
CA PRO A 313 14.04 15.05 13.83
C PRO A 313 15.21 15.05 12.82
N GLY A 314 15.08 14.32 11.72
CA GLY A 314 16.17 14.00 10.81
C GLY A 314 16.01 14.50 9.39
N ARG A 315 14.90 15.16 9.04
CA ARG A 315 14.80 15.78 7.73
C ARG A 315 15.70 17.01 7.68
N LYS A 316 16.94 16.80 7.28
CA LYS A 316 17.76 17.88 6.77
C LYS A 316 17.27 18.12 5.35
N ALA A 317 16.81 19.35 5.07
CA ALA A 317 16.67 19.80 3.70
C ALA A 317 17.91 19.31 2.95
N GLY A 318 17.71 18.49 1.91
CA GLY A 318 18.83 18.05 1.09
C GLY A 318 19.58 19.28 0.58
N PRO A 319 20.88 19.19 0.32
CA PRO A 319 21.58 20.30 -0.33
C PRO A 319 20.79 20.61 -1.61
N SER A 320 20.30 21.84 -1.74
CA SER A 320 19.67 22.30 -2.97
C SER A 320 20.61 21.93 -4.12
N ALA A 321 20.15 21.17 -5.10
CA ALA A 321 20.99 20.87 -6.24
C ALA A 321 21.39 22.19 -6.88
N PRO A 322 22.67 22.38 -7.23
CA PRO A 322 23.07 23.59 -7.93
C PRO A 322 22.24 23.70 -9.22
N THR A 323 21.47 24.79 -9.33
CA THR A 323 20.52 25.05 -10.43
C THR A 323 21.19 25.22 -11.81
N HIS A 324 22.50 25.11 -11.89
CA HIS A 324 23.32 25.27 -13.10
C HIS A 324 24.21 24.06 -13.37
N THR A 325 23.80 22.87 -12.96
CA THR A 325 24.50 21.63 -13.34
C THR A 325 23.96 21.08 -14.63
N ARG A 326 24.84 20.43 -15.41
CA ARG A 326 24.45 19.72 -16.65
C ARG A 326 23.30 18.70 -16.41
N VAL A 327 23.26 18.09 -15.23
CA VAL A 327 22.19 17.14 -14.84
C VAL A 327 20.86 17.89 -14.69
N PHE A 328 20.85 19.05 -14.02
CA PHE A 328 19.66 19.86 -13.85
C PHE A 328 19.12 20.39 -15.19
N GLU A 329 20.01 20.87 -16.06
CA GLU A 329 19.64 21.35 -17.40
C GLU A 329 19.06 20.24 -18.28
N LEU A 330 19.69 19.06 -18.30
CA LEU A 330 19.17 17.88 -18.99
C LEU A 330 17.79 17.48 -18.46
N GLY A 331 17.64 17.43 -17.12
CA GLY A 331 16.37 17.12 -16.48
C GLY A 331 15.26 18.10 -16.86
N GLY A 332 15.57 19.40 -16.91
CA GLY A 332 14.67 20.46 -17.35
C GLY A 332 14.22 20.31 -18.81
N GLN A 333 15.13 19.94 -19.70
CA GLN A 333 14.81 19.68 -21.12
C GLN A 333 13.87 18.47 -21.27
N ILE A 334 14.15 17.36 -20.55
CA ILE A 334 13.31 16.18 -20.56
C ILE A 334 11.93 16.50 -19.98
N TYR A 335 11.89 17.25 -18.86
CA TYR A 335 10.64 17.69 -18.24
C TYR A 335 9.78 18.51 -19.21
N ALA A 336 10.36 19.53 -19.85
CA ALA A 336 9.65 20.36 -20.80
C ALA A 336 9.07 19.56 -21.99
N GLY A 337 9.81 18.55 -22.46
CA GLY A 337 9.40 17.75 -23.62
C GLY A 337 8.42 16.61 -23.33
N LYS A 338 8.40 16.08 -22.09
CA LYS A 338 7.66 14.84 -21.78
C LYS A 338 6.67 14.98 -20.62
N CYS A 339 6.83 15.93 -19.71
CA CYS A 339 6.11 16.00 -18.46
C CYS A 339 5.23 17.25 -18.33
N ALA A 340 5.69 18.38 -18.85
CA ALA A 340 5.06 19.69 -18.65
C ALA A 340 3.64 19.77 -19.23
N LEU A 341 3.31 18.97 -20.26
CA LEU A 341 1.97 18.96 -20.86
C LEU A 341 0.88 18.62 -19.81
N CYS A 342 1.17 17.68 -18.92
CA CYS A 342 0.25 17.24 -17.87
C CYS A 342 0.52 17.96 -16.54
N HIS A 343 1.80 18.10 -16.16
CA HIS A 343 2.17 18.60 -14.84
C HIS A 343 2.40 20.12 -14.78
N GLY A 344 2.20 20.84 -15.88
CA GLY A 344 2.43 22.29 -15.97
C GLY A 344 3.90 22.66 -16.13
N GLN A 345 4.19 23.90 -16.54
CA GLN A 345 5.56 24.38 -16.77
C GLN A 345 6.34 24.53 -15.46
N ASN A 346 5.66 24.82 -14.36
CA ASN A 346 6.25 25.02 -13.05
C ASN A 346 5.89 23.89 -12.05
N GLY A 347 5.49 22.73 -12.57
CA GLY A 347 5.09 21.61 -11.71
C GLY A 347 3.80 21.82 -10.94
N GLU A 348 2.96 22.79 -11.35
CA GLU A 348 1.72 23.14 -10.69
C GLU A 348 0.61 22.10 -10.82
N GLY A 349 0.69 21.22 -11.81
CA GLY A 349 -0.33 20.21 -12.10
C GLY A 349 -1.64 20.82 -12.59
N GLN A 350 -2.70 20.03 -12.54
CA GLN A 350 -4.07 20.43 -12.81
C GLN A 350 -5.00 19.81 -11.77
N VAL A 351 -5.71 20.64 -11.06
CA VAL A 351 -6.62 20.23 -9.97
C VAL A 351 -7.52 19.05 -10.40
N GLN A 352 -7.57 18.02 -9.58
CA GLN A 352 -8.33 16.77 -9.76
C GLN A 352 -7.95 15.91 -10.98
N HIS A 353 -7.02 16.33 -11.83
CA HIS A 353 -6.60 15.58 -13.02
C HIS A 353 -5.15 15.12 -12.91
N TYR A 354 -4.23 16.06 -12.78
CA TYR A 354 -2.81 15.79 -12.71
C TYR A 354 -2.22 16.34 -11.42
N PRO A 355 -1.62 15.50 -10.56
CA PRO A 355 -1.09 15.97 -9.29
C PRO A 355 0.02 17.00 -9.49
N PRO A 356 0.13 18.01 -8.61
CA PRO A 356 1.27 18.91 -8.62
C PRO A 356 2.55 18.15 -8.29
N LEU A 357 3.65 18.61 -8.86
CA LEU A 357 5.01 18.14 -8.55
C LEU A 357 5.74 19.15 -7.66
N ALA A 358 5.36 20.43 -7.75
CA ALA A 358 5.84 21.47 -6.86
C ALA A 358 5.21 21.31 -5.47
N ARG A 359 6.03 21.30 -4.42
CA ARG A 359 5.60 21.12 -3.01
C ARG A 359 4.80 19.85 -2.75
N ASN A 360 5.09 18.81 -3.51
CA ASN A 360 4.46 17.50 -3.33
C ASN A 360 5.30 16.69 -2.34
N GLN A 361 4.65 16.25 -1.25
CA GLN A 361 5.27 15.45 -0.19
C GLN A 361 6.06 14.25 -0.73
N SER A 362 5.49 13.50 -1.69
CA SER A 362 6.14 12.32 -2.28
C SER A 362 7.39 12.67 -3.12
N ILE A 363 7.49 13.92 -3.59
CA ILE A 363 8.64 14.41 -4.34
C ILE A 363 9.74 14.89 -3.38
N GLU A 364 9.34 15.52 -2.27
CA GLU A 364 10.27 16.18 -1.36
C GLU A 364 10.86 15.27 -0.27
N MET A 365 10.22 14.13 0.02
CA MET A 365 10.73 13.22 1.07
C MET A 365 12.16 12.73 0.81
N ASN A 366 12.87 12.28 1.85
CA ASN A 366 14.27 11.86 1.76
C ASN A 366 14.52 10.75 0.72
N SER A 367 13.54 9.86 0.53
CA SER A 367 13.63 8.76 -0.45
C SER A 367 13.12 9.18 -1.83
N ALA A 368 13.90 8.93 -2.87
CA ALA A 368 13.49 9.12 -4.26
C ALA A 368 12.77 7.90 -4.87
N VAL A 369 12.51 6.87 -4.09
CA VAL A 369 11.94 5.60 -4.57
C VAL A 369 10.63 5.82 -5.32
N ASN A 370 9.69 6.57 -4.76
CA ASN A 370 8.38 6.79 -5.36
C ASN A 370 8.46 7.54 -6.70
N PRO A 371 9.09 8.72 -6.80
CA PRO A 371 9.18 9.42 -8.07
C PRO A 371 9.96 8.63 -9.13
N ILE A 372 11.01 7.90 -8.77
CA ILE A 372 11.71 7.03 -9.72
C ILE A 372 10.78 5.93 -10.24
N ARG A 373 10.06 5.23 -9.35
CA ARG A 373 9.16 4.14 -9.75
C ARG A 373 8.02 4.63 -10.65
N ILE A 374 7.41 5.76 -10.30
CA ILE A 374 6.33 6.35 -11.10
C ILE A 374 6.83 6.80 -12.48
N VAL A 375 8.02 7.41 -12.58
CA VAL A 375 8.62 7.76 -13.88
C VAL A 375 8.91 6.52 -14.71
N LEU A 376 9.49 5.47 -14.11
CA LEU A 376 9.86 4.26 -14.85
C LEU A 376 8.65 3.43 -15.28
N ASN A 377 7.69 3.24 -14.38
CA ASN A 377 6.64 2.23 -14.53
C ASN A 377 5.26 2.83 -14.81
N GLY A 378 5.12 4.15 -14.69
CA GLY A 378 3.81 4.79 -14.72
C GLY A 378 2.93 4.37 -13.55
N GLY A 379 1.64 4.61 -13.67
CA GLY A 379 0.65 4.18 -12.71
C GLY A 379 -0.68 4.87 -12.87
N PHE A 380 -1.69 4.30 -12.21
CA PHE A 380 -3.02 4.88 -12.14
C PHE A 380 -3.38 5.13 -10.68
N PRO A 381 -3.93 6.31 -10.33
CA PRO A 381 -4.69 6.45 -9.10
C PRO A 381 -5.88 5.48 -9.13
N PRO A 382 -6.44 5.08 -7.98
CA PRO A 382 -7.58 4.18 -7.96
C PRO A 382 -8.83 4.84 -8.56
N GLY A 383 -9.59 4.09 -9.35
CA GLY A 383 -10.94 4.47 -9.71
C GLY A 383 -11.84 4.35 -8.47
N THR A 384 -12.33 5.48 -7.98
CA THR A 384 -13.18 5.54 -6.78
C THR A 384 -14.52 6.17 -7.09
N GLN A 385 -15.49 6.06 -6.17
CA GLN A 385 -16.79 6.73 -6.33
C GLN A 385 -16.66 8.26 -6.50
N ARG A 386 -15.61 8.87 -5.94
CA ARG A 386 -15.35 10.31 -6.03
C ARG A 386 -14.42 10.70 -7.17
N ASN A 387 -13.71 9.74 -7.75
CA ASN A 387 -12.85 9.90 -8.92
C ASN A 387 -12.97 8.64 -9.80
N PRO A 388 -14.10 8.51 -10.54
CA PRO A 388 -14.40 7.28 -11.28
C PRO A 388 -13.51 7.08 -12.51
N GLU A 389 -12.95 8.15 -13.07
CA GLU A 389 -12.13 8.14 -14.27
C GLU A 389 -10.77 8.80 -14.02
N PRO A 390 -9.89 8.16 -13.21
CA PRO A 390 -8.59 8.74 -12.88
C PRO A 390 -7.67 8.78 -14.09
N TYR A 391 -6.90 9.86 -14.22
CA TYR A 391 -5.85 9.95 -15.24
C TYR A 391 -4.60 9.17 -14.81
N GLY A 392 -4.16 8.27 -15.68
CA GLY A 392 -2.93 7.51 -15.48
C GLY A 392 -1.69 8.28 -15.94
N MET A 393 -0.57 8.02 -15.29
CA MET A 393 0.76 8.43 -15.76
C MET A 393 1.35 7.33 -16.63
N PRO A 394 1.77 7.60 -17.89
CA PRO A 394 2.40 6.61 -18.76
C PRO A 394 3.79 6.21 -18.23
N PRO A 395 4.26 4.98 -18.50
CA PRO A 395 5.61 4.54 -18.14
C PRO A 395 6.64 5.12 -19.14
N PHE A 396 7.75 5.66 -18.62
CA PHE A 396 8.87 6.14 -19.41
C PHE A 396 10.12 5.23 -19.32
N GLY A 397 10.01 4.09 -18.67
CA GLY A 397 11.14 3.20 -18.42
C GLY A 397 11.80 2.63 -19.69
N GLN A 398 11.08 2.54 -20.80
CA GLN A 398 11.62 2.09 -22.08
C GLN A 398 12.22 3.24 -22.93
N GLU A 399 11.82 4.48 -22.65
CA GLU A 399 12.24 5.66 -23.40
C GLU A 399 13.43 6.39 -22.75
N LEU A 400 13.48 6.39 -21.41
CA LEU A 400 14.51 7.08 -20.64
C LEU A 400 15.61 6.11 -20.21
N SER A 401 16.86 6.47 -20.49
CA SER A 401 18.03 5.82 -19.89
C SER A 401 18.05 6.05 -18.36
N ASP A 402 18.93 5.35 -17.66
CA ASP A 402 19.12 5.58 -16.22
C ASP A 402 19.62 7.00 -15.94
N THR A 403 20.48 7.55 -16.83
CA THR A 403 20.96 8.93 -16.78
C THR A 403 19.80 9.91 -16.97
N ASP A 404 18.95 9.71 -17.97
CA ASP A 404 17.82 10.61 -18.27
C ASP A 404 16.78 10.60 -17.12
N ALA A 405 16.45 9.40 -16.62
CA ALA A 405 15.52 9.25 -15.51
C ALA A 405 16.07 9.88 -14.23
N ALA A 406 17.37 9.70 -13.93
CA ALA A 406 18.01 10.36 -12.80
C ALA A 406 18.00 11.88 -12.94
N ALA A 407 18.25 12.39 -14.16
CA ALA A 407 18.26 13.84 -14.44
C ALA A 407 16.87 14.46 -14.26
N VAL A 408 15.81 13.87 -14.85
CA VAL A 408 14.46 14.43 -14.75
C VAL A 408 13.90 14.31 -13.35
N VAL A 409 14.16 13.22 -12.61
CA VAL A 409 13.73 13.09 -11.22
C VAL A 409 14.50 14.05 -10.32
N THR A 410 15.81 14.27 -10.55
CA THR A 410 16.58 15.30 -9.86
C THR A 410 15.97 16.68 -10.09
N TYR A 411 15.67 17.04 -11.34
CA TYR A 411 15.04 18.31 -11.69
C TYR A 411 13.72 18.49 -10.94
N ILE A 412 12.81 17.51 -11.01
CA ILE A 412 11.50 17.55 -10.34
C ILE A 412 11.66 17.74 -8.81
N ARG A 413 12.65 17.06 -8.21
CA ARG A 413 12.89 17.10 -6.76
C ARG A 413 13.55 18.39 -6.26
N THR A 414 14.11 19.19 -7.17
CA THR A 414 14.92 20.38 -6.79
C THR A 414 14.46 21.68 -7.45
N ALA A 415 13.54 21.61 -8.43
CA ALA A 415 12.93 22.77 -9.07
C ALA A 415 11.76 23.33 -8.23
N TRP A 416 11.30 24.52 -8.58
CA TRP A 416 10.07 25.19 -8.08
C TRP A 416 9.97 25.32 -6.57
N GLY A 417 11.13 25.38 -5.87
CA GLY A 417 11.18 25.45 -4.42
C GLY A 417 11.10 24.10 -3.71
N ASN A 418 11.15 22.98 -4.46
CA ASN A 418 11.32 21.66 -3.87
C ASN A 418 12.73 21.50 -3.29
N HIS A 419 12.85 20.78 -2.18
CA HIS A 419 14.07 20.59 -1.40
C HIS A 419 14.54 19.13 -1.34
N GLY A 420 14.13 18.30 -2.29
CA GLY A 420 14.56 16.90 -2.37
C GLY A 420 16.03 16.76 -2.76
N SER A 421 16.66 15.64 -2.42
CA SER A 421 18.03 15.34 -2.82
C SER A 421 18.11 14.93 -4.30
N PRO A 422 19.25 15.22 -4.98
CA PRO A 422 19.53 14.68 -6.30
C PRO A 422 19.49 13.14 -6.33
N VAL A 423 19.19 12.62 -7.51
CA VAL A 423 19.09 11.17 -7.78
C VAL A 423 20.26 10.71 -8.63
N THR A 424 20.80 9.54 -8.34
CA THR A 424 21.89 8.92 -9.07
C THR A 424 21.38 7.87 -10.08
N GLU A 425 22.14 7.65 -11.14
CA GLU A 425 21.89 6.58 -12.12
C GLU A 425 21.82 5.19 -11.45
N ARG A 426 22.62 4.98 -10.40
CA ARG A 426 22.63 3.73 -9.64
C ARG A 426 21.29 3.48 -8.96
N GLU A 427 20.69 4.48 -8.32
CA GLU A 427 19.37 4.36 -7.70
C GLU A 427 18.30 4.03 -8.71
N VAL A 428 18.34 4.66 -9.89
CA VAL A 428 17.42 4.36 -11.00
C VAL A 428 17.61 2.92 -11.46
N ASN A 429 18.84 2.48 -11.69
CA ASN A 429 19.16 1.13 -12.16
C ASN A 429 18.72 0.04 -11.18
N GLU A 430 18.91 0.27 -9.88
CA GLU A 430 18.46 -0.64 -8.82
C GLU A 430 16.93 -0.79 -8.85
N LEU A 431 16.19 0.31 -9.00
CA LEU A 431 14.72 0.30 -9.03
C LEU A 431 14.14 -0.20 -10.36
N ARG A 432 14.84 -0.01 -11.48
CA ARG A 432 14.46 -0.59 -12.77
C ARG A 432 14.48 -2.12 -12.75
N LYS A 433 15.38 -2.71 -11.98
CA LYS A 433 15.50 -4.16 -11.78
C LYS A 433 14.60 -4.70 -10.69
N ALA A 434 14.04 -3.83 -9.86
CA ALA A 434 13.16 -4.24 -8.77
C ALA A 434 11.83 -4.76 -9.34
N PRO A 435 11.30 -5.86 -8.81
CA PRO A 435 10.03 -6.39 -9.27
C PRO A 435 8.88 -5.40 -9.05
N LEU A 436 7.90 -5.46 -9.94
CA LEU A 436 6.62 -4.78 -9.79
C LEU A 436 5.69 -5.76 -9.04
N HIS A 437 5.29 -5.39 -7.83
CA HIS A 437 4.32 -6.13 -7.01
C HIS A 437 3.06 -5.32 -6.91
#